data_c377afffe4e3e430562fc68da104f2e4
#
_entry.id   c377afffe4e3e430562fc68da104f2e4
#
_cell.length_a   1.000
_cell.length_b   1.000
_cell.length_c   1.000
_cell.angle_alpha   90.00
_cell.angle_beta   90.00
_cell.angle_gamma   90.00
#
_symmetry.space_group_name_H-M   'P 1'
#
loop_
_entity.id
_entity.type
_entity.pdbx_description
1 polymer ?
#
loop_
_entity_poly.entity_id
_entity_poly.type
_entity_poly.pdbx_seq_one_letter_code
_entity_poly.pdbx_strand_id
1 'polypeptide(L)'
;PRTRQAIAYCLDRQAVVDNVLYGLVPVPDTYISAEHPLHDATLATYPYDPAAGMKLLDTIGWRDHDNDPNTPRHAQGVDRVPTGTELAFTYVTTSATQRRQVADILSQSLRGCGIGVTVFHGAQTEFYAEGPDGLLFGRNFDLAAYAMSTVTAQPPCARFTTIEIPDADNRWVGTN
;
A
#
# COMPACT_ATOMS: atom_id res chain seq x y z
N PRO A 1 11.43 6.38 2.79
CA PRO A 1 10.21 7.12 3.16
C PRO A 1 9.59 7.87 1.98
N ARG A 2 10.38 8.61 1.19
CA ARG A 2 9.87 9.48 0.11
C ARG A 2 9.21 8.71 -1.03
N THR A 3 9.71 7.53 -1.41
CA THR A 3 9.04 6.66 -2.40
C THR A 3 7.65 6.27 -1.92
N ARG A 4 7.48 5.92 -0.62
CA ARG A 4 6.16 5.60 -0.06
C ARG A 4 5.21 6.80 -0.05
N GLN A 5 5.71 8.02 0.16
CA GLN A 5 4.91 9.24 0.05
C GLN A 5 4.45 9.47 -1.40
N ALA A 6 5.33 9.27 -2.38
CA ALA A 6 4.98 9.36 -3.79
C ALA A 6 3.91 8.32 -4.18
N ILE A 7 4.05 7.07 -3.72
CA ILE A 7 3.03 6.03 -3.89
C ILE A 7 1.69 6.49 -3.31
N ALA A 8 1.68 7.09 -2.12
CA ALA A 8 0.44 7.56 -1.48
C ALA A 8 -0.28 8.64 -2.32
N TYR A 9 0.47 9.56 -2.94
CA TYR A 9 -0.10 10.55 -3.87
C TYR A 9 -0.63 9.92 -5.16
N CYS A 10 -0.09 8.80 -5.59
CA CYS A 10 -0.49 8.09 -6.80
C CYS A 10 -1.62 7.07 -6.59
N LEU A 11 -2.11 6.88 -5.36
CA LEU A 11 -3.21 5.97 -5.05
C LEU A 11 -4.55 6.69 -5.11
N ASP A 12 -5.38 6.37 -6.11
CA ASP A 12 -6.75 6.89 -6.20
C ASP A 12 -7.70 6.17 -5.24
N ARG A 13 -7.60 6.55 -3.96
CA ARG A 13 -8.45 6.00 -2.91
C ARG A 13 -9.89 6.49 -3.01
N GLN A 14 -10.10 7.69 -3.61
CA GLN A 14 -11.44 8.21 -3.82
C GLN A 14 -12.20 7.38 -4.86
N ALA A 15 -11.54 6.97 -5.95
CA ALA A 15 -12.16 6.07 -6.92
C ALA A 15 -12.57 4.73 -6.31
N VAL A 16 -11.82 4.21 -5.32
CA VAL A 16 -12.24 3.02 -4.57
C VAL A 16 -13.51 3.29 -3.77
N VAL A 17 -13.58 4.42 -3.06
CA VAL A 17 -14.78 4.80 -2.30
C VAL A 17 -15.98 4.93 -3.22
N ASP A 18 -15.84 5.59 -4.34
CA ASP A 18 -16.96 5.89 -5.25
C ASP A 18 -17.46 4.63 -5.98
N ASN A 19 -16.55 3.79 -6.47
CA ASN A 19 -16.91 2.68 -7.36
C ASN A 19 -17.10 1.33 -6.64
N VAL A 20 -16.46 1.14 -5.49
CA VAL A 20 -16.50 -0.14 -4.75
C VAL A 20 -17.27 -0.03 -3.44
N LEU A 21 -17.17 1.12 -2.78
CA LEU A 21 -17.83 1.38 -1.49
C LEU A 21 -19.05 2.30 -1.63
N TYR A 22 -19.44 2.67 -2.86
CA TYR A 22 -20.65 3.43 -3.19
C TYR A 22 -20.79 4.76 -2.43
N GLY A 23 -19.67 5.40 -2.09
CA GLY A 23 -19.65 6.65 -1.34
C GLY A 23 -20.09 6.53 0.13
N LEU A 24 -20.22 5.31 0.66
CA LEU A 24 -20.76 5.09 2.01
C LEU A 24 -19.77 5.43 3.13
N VAL A 25 -18.50 5.60 2.83
CA VAL A 25 -17.46 5.93 3.79
C VAL A 25 -16.51 6.97 3.20
N PRO A 26 -15.91 7.87 3.98
CA PRO A 26 -14.88 8.77 3.49
C PRO A 26 -13.55 8.03 3.27
N VAL A 27 -12.65 8.63 2.49
CA VAL A 27 -11.26 8.19 2.44
C VAL A 27 -10.60 8.52 3.79
N PRO A 28 -10.08 7.54 4.53
CA PRO A 28 -9.45 7.82 5.82
C PRO A 28 -8.05 8.41 5.62
N ASP A 29 -7.67 9.37 6.46
CA ASP A 29 -6.32 9.93 6.51
C ASP A 29 -5.37 9.05 7.32
N THR A 30 -5.91 8.33 8.30
CA THR A 30 -5.18 7.43 9.19
C THR A 30 -5.97 6.14 9.43
N TYR A 31 -5.35 5.17 10.11
CA TYR A 31 -6.04 3.96 10.58
C TYR A 31 -6.97 4.21 11.79
N ILE A 32 -6.97 5.42 12.35
CA ILE A 32 -7.89 5.86 13.39
C ILE A 32 -8.98 6.68 12.71
N SER A 33 -10.25 6.28 12.91
CA SER A 33 -11.39 7.01 12.36
C SER A 33 -11.39 8.47 12.79
N ALA A 34 -11.82 9.38 11.92
CA ALA A 34 -11.96 10.81 12.24
C ALA A 34 -12.92 11.09 13.41
N GLU A 35 -13.85 10.18 13.68
CA GLU A 35 -14.79 10.27 14.80
C GLU A 35 -14.19 9.78 16.13
N HIS A 36 -13.02 9.17 16.09
CA HIS A 36 -12.39 8.60 17.29
C HIS A 36 -11.72 9.70 18.13
N PRO A 37 -11.86 9.71 19.48
CA PRO A 37 -11.27 10.72 20.34
C PRO A 37 -9.75 10.89 20.25
N LEU A 38 -9.04 9.86 19.79
CA LEU A 38 -7.58 9.87 19.58
C LEU A 38 -7.19 10.17 18.13
N HIS A 39 -8.14 10.62 17.30
CA HIS A 39 -7.80 11.08 15.95
C HIS A 39 -7.00 12.38 16.02
N ASP A 40 -5.87 12.41 15.32
CA ASP A 40 -5.05 13.61 15.20
C ASP A 40 -5.26 14.24 13.81
N ALA A 41 -6.01 15.32 13.77
CA ALA A 41 -6.28 16.06 12.54
C ALA A 41 -5.08 16.87 12.00
N THR A 42 -3.95 16.90 12.73
CA THR A 42 -2.73 17.63 12.31
C THR A 42 -1.76 16.76 11.50
N LEU A 43 -2.08 15.48 11.33
CA LEU A 43 -1.25 14.56 10.55
C LEU A 43 -1.17 14.97 9.08
N ALA A 44 -0.01 14.75 8.48
CA ALA A 44 0.18 14.97 7.05
C ALA A 44 -0.74 14.06 6.24
N THR A 45 -1.53 14.64 5.35
CA THR A 45 -2.39 13.92 4.43
C THR A 45 -1.75 13.78 3.06
N TYR A 46 -2.13 12.75 2.33
CA TYR A 46 -1.64 12.46 0.98
C TYR A 46 -2.85 12.25 0.06
N PRO A 47 -3.52 13.34 -0.37
CA PRO A 47 -4.62 13.22 -1.33
C PRO A 47 -4.13 12.68 -2.66
N TYR A 48 -5.03 12.13 -3.47
CA TYR A 48 -4.68 11.70 -4.81
C TYR A 48 -4.23 12.90 -5.65
N ASP A 49 -2.95 12.95 -5.96
CA ASP A 49 -2.29 13.96 -6.78
C ASP A 49 -1.15 13.31 -7.57
N PRO A 50 -1.44 12.71 -8.72
CA PRO A 50 -0.44 12.05 -9.56
C PRO A 50 0.71 12.99 -9.96
N ALA A 51 0.42 14.28 -10.18
CA ALA A 51 1.44 15.24 -10.56
C ALA A 51 2.46 15.48 -9.43
N ALA A 52 1.98 15.62 -8.19
CA ALA A 52 2.84 15.71 -7.01
C ALA A 52 3.61 14.40 -6.79
N GLY A 53 2.95 13.24 -6.97
CA GLY A 53 3.58 11.93 -6.86
C GLY A 53 4.73 11.75 -7.85
N MET A 54 4.49 11.99 -9.14
CA MET A 54 5.50 11.91 -10.20
C MET A 54 6.65 12.88 -9.96
N LYS A 55 6.36 14.13 -9.61
CA LYS A 55 7.38 15.13 -9.27
C LYS A 55 8.25 14.68 -8.09
N LEU A 56 7.66 14.06 -7.08
CA LEU A 56 8.41 13.52 -5.96
C LEU A 56 9.29 12.35 -6.38
N LEU A 57 8.79 11.44 -7.23
CA LEU A 57 9.58 10.35 -7.82
C LEU A 57 10.79 10.90 -8.57
N ASP A 58 10.60 11.91 -9.42
CA ASP A 58 11.70 12.57 -10.12
C ASP A 58 12.72 13.17 -9.14
N THR A 59 12.27 13.84 -8.11
CA THR A 59 13.16 14.48 -7.12
C THR A 59 14.06 13.48 -6.40
N ILE A 60 13.60 12.25 -6.19
CA ILE A 60 14.34 11.21 -5.46
C ILE A 60 15.09 10.24 -6.38
N GLY A 61 15.04 10.47 -7.71
CA GLY A 61 15.84 9.73 -8.68
C GLY A 61 15.14 8.60 -9.41
N TRP A 62 13.81 8.47 -9.29
CA TRP A 62 13.02 7.58 -10.14
C TRP A 62 12.67 8.30 -11.45
N ARG A 63 13.28 7.90 -12.57
CA ARG A 63 13.17 8.58 -13.86
C ARG A 63 12.24 7.85 -14.81
N ASP A 64 11.36 8.60 -15.42
CA ASP A 64 10.71 8.20 -16.65
C ASP A 64 11.73 8.35 -17.79
N HIS A 65 11.96 7.30 -18.55
CA HIS A 65 13.03 7.23 -19.56
C HIS A 65 12.50 7.27 -21.00
N ASP A 66 11.20 7.04 -21.20
CA ASP A 66 10.56 6.98 -22.51
C ASP A 66 9.40 7.97 -22.68
N ASN A 67 9.11 8.76 -21.65
CA ASN A 67 8.00 9.71 -21.56
C ASN A 67 6.61 9.04 -21.69
N ASP A 68 6.50 7.76 -21.33
CA ASP A 68 5.24 7.06 -21.15
C ASP A 68 4.96 6.82 -19.66
N PRO A 69 4.02 7.55 -19.05
CA PRO A 69 3.73 7.39 -17.63
C PRO A 69 3.19 5.99 -17.25
N ASN A 70 2.81 5.17 -18.24
CA ASN A 70 2.31 3.82 -17.99
C ASN A 70 3.42 2.76 -17.94
N THR A 71 4.65 3.11 -18.27
CA THR A 71 5.82 2.23 -18.14
C THR A 71 6.52 2.47 -16.80
N PRO A 72 7.15 1.43 -16.20
CA PRO A 72 7.85 1.60 -14.94
C PRO A 72 9.03 2.58 -15.06
N ARG A 73 9.12 3.48 -14.09
CA ARG A 73 10.30 4.35 -13.93
C ARG A 73 11.51 3.56 -13.53
N HIS A 74 12.71 4.07 -13.82
CA HIS A 74 13.97 3.42 -13.47
C HIS A 74 14.76 4.26 -12.44
N ALA A 75 15.47 3.58 -11.57
CA ALA A 75 16.33 4.22 -10.57
C ALA A 75 17.53 4.89 -11.25
N GLN A 76 17.76 6.18 -10.94
CA GLN A 76 18.93 6.95 -11.29
C GLN A 76 19.35 7.83 -10.10
N GLY A 77 20.22 7.29 -9.26
CA GLY A 77 20.66 7.95 -8.04
C GLY A 77 19.68 7.84 -6.86
N VAL A 78 18.81 6.85 -6.86
CA VAL A 78 17.97 6.51 -5.72
C VAL A 78 18.84 5.88 -4.63
N ASP A 79 18.72 6.37 -3.39
CA ASP A 79 19.51 5.87 -2.26
C ASP A 79 19.30 4.35 -2.06
N ARG A 80 20.41 3.61 -2.01
CA ARG A 80 20.49 2.14 -1.84
C ARG A 80 19.76 1.30 -2.89
N VAL A 81 19.48 1.87 -4.06
CA VAL A 81 18.88 1.14 -5.18
C VAL A 81 19.84 1.16 -6.37
N PRO A 82 20.18 0.02 -6.97
CA PRO A 82 21.02 -0.03 -8.17
C PRO A 82 20.42 0.80 -9.31
N THR A 83 21.26 1.51 -10.02
CA THR A 83 20.85 2.26 -11.22
C THR A 83 20.23 1.31 -12.26
N GLY A 84 19.12 1.70 -12.86
CA GLY A 84 18.39 0.91 -13.84
C GLY A 84 17.37 -0.06 -13.23
N THR A 85 17.29 -0.16 -11.90
CA THR A 85 16.22 -0.93 -11.24
C THR A 85 14.85 -0.32 -11.56
N GLU A 86 13.91 -1.12 -12.03
CA GLU A 86 12.53 -0.69 -12.27
C GLU A 86 11.79 -0.40 -10.96
N LEU A 87 10.97 0.64 -10.96
CA LEU A 87 10.03 0.92 -9.88
C LEU A 87 8.79 0.04 -10.07
N ALA A 88 8.91 -1.21 -9.68
CA ALA A 88 7.87 -2.22 -9.83
C ALA A 88 7.68 -3.00 -8.54
N PHE A 89 6.42 -3.38 -8.25
CA PHE A 89 6.03 -4.03 -7.01
C PHE A 89 5.07 -5.21 -7.27
N THR A 90 5.20 -6.23 -6.43
CA THR A 90 4.18 -7.28 -6.29
C THR A 90 3.14 -6.83 -5.28
N TYR A 91 1.88 -6.74 -5.70
CA TYR A 91 0.74 -6.38 -4.87
C TYR A 91 -0.10 -7.62 -4.60
N VAL A 92 -0.17 -8.05 -3.35
CA VAL A 92 -0.93 -9.23 -2.95
C VAL A 92 -2.22 -8.85 -2.22
N THR A 93 -3.30 -9.57 -2.52
CA THR A 93 -4.59 -9.46 -1.84
C THR A 93 -5.37 -10.76 -2.00
N THR A 94 -6.54 -10.90 -1.35
CA THR A 94 -7.36 -12.08 -1.50
C THR A 94 -8.12 -12.09 -2.84
N SER A 95 -8.62 -13.26 -3.23
CA SER A 95 -9.39 -13.45 -4.47
C SER A 95 -10.86 -13.01 -4.41
N ALA A 96 -11.33 -12.43 -3.29
CA ALA A 96 -12.69 -11.92 -3.15
C ALA A 96 -12.98 -10.82 -4.20
N THR A 97 -14.20 -10.82 -4.76
CA THR A 97 -14.60 -9.90 -5.85
C THR A 97 -14.31 -8.44 -5.52
N GLN A 98 -14.70 -7.97 -4.34
CA GLN A 98 -14.44 -6.61 -3.90
C GLN A 98 -12.93 -6.30 -3.87
N ARG A 99 -12.09 -7.25 -3.44
CA ARG A 99 -10.63 -7.09 -3.40
C ARG A 99 -10.02 -7.00 -4.80
N ARG A 100 -10.57 -7.73 -5.77
CA ARG A 100 -10.15 -7.63 -7.17
C ARG A 100 -10.44 -6.24 -7.71
N GLN A 101 -11.66 -5.72 -7.51
CA GLN A 101 -12.04 -4.37 -7.95
C GLN A 101 -11.15 -3.29 -7.32
N VAL A 102 -10.87 -3.37 -6.03
CA VAL A 102 -9.95 -2.45 -5.35
C VAL A 102 -8.56 -2.53 -5.94
N ALA A 103 -8.03 -3.74 -6.15
CA ALA A 103 -6.70 -3.94 -6.70
C ALA A 103 -6.58 -3.40 -8.14
N ASP A 104 -7.61 -3.58 -8.96
CA ASP A 104 -7.66 -3.06 -10.33
C ASP A 104 -7.57 -1.53 -10.35
N ILE A 105 -8.39 -0.84 -9.53
CA ILE A 105 -8.38 0.62 -9.43
C ILE A 105 -7.01 1.12 -8.95
N LEU A 106 -6.50 0.58 -7.85
CA LEU A 106 -5.26 1.07 -7.26
C LEU A 106 -4.03 0.75 -8.13
N SER A 107 -3.98 -0.42 -8.75
CA SER A 107 -2.88 -0.76 -9.65
C SER A 107 -2.88 0.10 -10.92
N GLN A 108 -4.06 0.43 -11.44
CA GLN A 108 -4.19 1.32 -12.59
C GLN A 108 -3.74 2.75 -12.25
N SER A 109 -4.13 3.28 -11.08
CA SER A 109 -3.69 4.61 -10.65
C SER A 109 -2.19 4.69 -10.43
N LEU A 110 -1.56 3.64 -9.87
CA LEU A 110 -0.12 3.57 -9.70
C LEU A 110 0.63 3.52 -11.04
N ARG A 111 0.13 2.73 -12.01
CA ARG A 111 0.72 2.68 -13.35
C ARG A 111 0.70 4.04 -14.03
N GLY A 112 -0.36 4.84 -13.85
CA GLY A 112 -0.43 6.20 -14.35
C GLY A 112 0.64 7.17 -13.79
N CYS A 113 1.38 6.77 -12.77
CA CYS A 113 2.54 7.47 -12.22
C CYS A 113 3.90 6.85 -12.62
N GLY A 114 3.91 5.84 -13.48
CA GLY A 114 5.12 5.09 -13.81
C GLY A 114 5.56 4.13 -12.71
N ILE A 115 4.60 3.59 -11.94
CA ILE A 115 4.86 2.58 -10.91
C ILE A 115 4.31 1.25 -11.41
N GLY A 116 5.18 0.31 -11.74
CA GLY A 116 4.81 -1.03 -12.17
C GLY A 116 4.13 -1.81 -11.04
N VAL A 117 3.02 -2.48 -11.35
CA VAL A 117 2.32 -3.31 -10.36
C VAL A 117 1.90 -4.63 -10.97
N THR A 118 2.37 -5.72 -10.38
CA THR A 118 1.90 -7.09 -10.65
C THR A 118 0.98 -7.51 -9.51
N VAL A 119 -0.31 -7.72 -9.82
CA VAL A 119 -1.30 -8.11 -8.81
C VAL A 119 -1.38 -9.61 -8.69
N PHE A 120 -1.30 -10.13 -7.47
CA PHE A 120 -1.53 -11.52 -7.14
C PHE A 120 -2.73 -11.67 -6.19
N HIS A 121 -3.67 -12.55 -6.56
CA HIS A 121 -4.86 -12.84 -5.78
C HIS A 121 -4.77 -14.23 -5.17
N GLY A 122 -4.39 -14.31 -3.90
CA GLY A 122 -4.33 -15.58 -3.16
C GLY A 122 -5.70 -16.05 -2.67
N ALA A 123 -5.87 -17.36 -2.52
CA ALA A 123 -6.98 -17.90 -1.74
C ALA A 123 -6.89 -17.39 -0.29
N GLN A 124 -8.02 -17.22 0.39
CA GLN A 124 -8.02 -16.69 1.76
C GLN A 124 -7.15 -17.52 2.71
N THR A 125 -7.18 -18.85 2.58
CA THR A 125 -6.35 -19.76 3.39
C THR A 125 -4.86 -19.61 3.12
N GLU A 126 -4.46 -19.37 1.90
CA GLU A 126 -3.08 -19.13 1.49
C GLU A 126 -2.62 -17.73 1.92
N PHE A 127 -3.49 -16.73 1.74
CA PHE A 127 -3.18 -15.34 2.06
C PHE A 127 -2.91 -15.15 3.56
N TYR A 128 -3.71 -15.77 4.43
CA TYR A 128 -3.58 -15.68 5.90
C TYR A 128 -2.89 -16.90 6.52
N ALA A 129 -2.22 -17.74 5.74
CA ALA A 129 -1.40 -18.81 6.28
C ALA A 129 -0.29 -18.25 7.17
N GLU A 130 0.10 -19.05 8.17
CA GLU A 130 1.23 -18.71 9.07
C GLU A 130 2.52 -18.56 8.23
N GLY A 131 3.43 -17.73 8.74
CA GLY A 131 4.76 -17.61 8.13
C GLY A 131 5.63 -18.86 8.45
N PRO A 132 6.79 -18.98 7.79
CA PRO A 132 7.32 -18.01 6.80
C PRO A 132 6.71 -18.11 5.40
N ASP A 133 5.92 -19.16 5.11
CA ASP A 133 5.47 -19.47 3.75
C ASP A 133 4.17 -18.73 3.35
N GLY A 134 3.39 -18.23 4.30
CA GLY A 134 2.17 -17.48 4.05
C GLY A 134 2.43 -16.17 3.31
N LEU A 135 1.51 -15.74 2.46
CA LEU A 135 1.66 -14.51 1.69
C LEU A 135 1.76 -13.28 2.60
N LEU A 136 0.81 -13.09 3.52
CA LEU A 136 0.77 -11.92 4.39
C LEU A 136 1.79 -12.02 5.54
N PHE A 137 1.71 -13.08 6.32
CA PHE A 137 2.55 -13.26 7.52
C PHE A 137 3.98 -13.68 7.19
N GLY A 138 4.22 -14.33 6.06
CA GLY A 138 5.56 -14.59 5.52
C GLY A 138 6.23 -13.38 4.88
N ARG A 139 5.51 -12.24 4.74
CA ARG A 139 6.03 -11.02 4.09
C ARG A 139 6.42 -11.23 2.62
N ASN A 140 5.76 -12.17 1.92
CA ASN A 140 6.04 -12.48 0.52
C ASN A 140 5.35 -11.50 -0.43
N PHE A 141 5.59 -10.20 -0.25
CA PHE A 141 5.02 -9.10 -1.02
C PHE A 141 5.83 -7.81 -0.88
N ASP A 142 5.63 -6.90 -1.81
CA ASP A 142 6.05 -5.50 -1.67
C ASP A 142 4.90 -4.63 -1.15
N LEU A 143 3.68 -4.88 -1.66
CA LEU A 143 2.45 -4.23 -1.26
C LEU A 143 1.40 -5.29 -0.89
N ALA A 144 0.66 -5.08 0.18
CA ALA A 144 -0.45 -5.96 0.57
C ALA A 144 -1.70 -5.16 0.94
N ALA A 145 -2.87 -5.64 0.50
CA ALA A 145 -4.16 -5.09 0.95
C ALA A 145 -4.98 -6.14 1.68
N TYR A 146 -5.29 -5.86 2.92
CA TYR A 146 -6.10 -6.71 3.78
C TYR A 146 -6.95 -5.88 4.73
N ALA A 147 -7.99 -6.49 5.28
CA ALA A 147 -8.83 -5.84 6.28
C ALA A 147 -8.26 -6.07 7.68
N MET A 148 -8.22 -5.01 8.47
CA MET A 148 -7.97 -5.08 9.90
C MET A 148 -9.23 -4.64 10.63
N SER A 149 -9.69 -5.46 11.57
CA SER A 149 -10.73 -5.04 12.50
C SER A 149 -10.08 -4.36 13.70
N THR A 150 -10.53 -3.17 14.03
CA THR A 150 -10.20 -2.50 15.28
C THR A 150 -11.44 -2.55 16.18
N VAL A 151 -11.30 -3.10 17.38
CA VAL A 151 -12.39 -3.09 18.36
C VAL A 151 -12.34 -1.77 19.12
N THR A 152 -13.23 -0.91 18.71
CA THR A 152 -13.86 0.20 19.42
C THR A 152 -12.99 1.24 20.13
N ALA A 153 -12.76 1.17 21.40
CA ALA A 153 -12.34 2.35 22.18
C ALA A 153 -10.81 2.52 22.30
N GLN A 154 -10.06 1.55 21.86
CA GLN A 154 -8.60 1.57 21.95
C GLN A 154 -7.96 1.45 20.57
N PRO A 155 -7.03 2.34 20.22
CA PRO A 155 -6.27 2.19 18.99
C PRO A 155 -5.43 0.90 19.06
N PRO A 156 -5.16 0.21 17.93
CA PRO A 156 -4.46 -1.07 17.90
C PRO A 156 -2.94 -0.89 18.11
N CYS A 157 -2.53 -0.16 19.13
CA CYS A 157 -1.13 0.16 19.42
C CYS A 157 -0.27 -1.10 19.58
N ALA A 158 -0.82 -2.17 20.14
CA ALA A 158 -0.12 -3.44 20.29
C ALA A 158 0.48 -3.95 18.97
N ARG A 159 -0.20 -3.72 17.84
CA ARG A 159 0.24 -4.15 16.49
C ARG A 159 1.53 -3.48 16.01
N PHE A 160 1.95 -2.42 16.66
CA PHE A 160 3.16 -1.65 16.32
C PHE A 160 4.27 -1.81 17.37
N THR A 161 4.14 -2.78 18.28
CA THR A 161 5.15 -3.08 19.29
C THR A 161 6.14 -4.13 18.80
N THR A 162 7.30 -4.23 19.45
CA THR A 162 8.34 -5.21 19.11
C THR A 162 7.88 -6.66 19.28
N ILE A 163 6.90 -6.91 20.13
CA ILE A 163 6.28 -8.23 20.34
C ILE A 163 5.58 -8.75 19.05
N GLU A 164 5.15 -7.83 18.20
CA GLU A 164 4.46 -8.13 16.93
C GLU A 164 5.43 -8.24 15.74
N ILE A 165 6.73 -8.19 15.96
CA ILE A 165 7.71 -8.53 14.91
C ILE A 165 7.59 -10.02 14.64
N PRO A 166 7.37 -10.45 13.38
CA PRO A 166 7.23 -11.87 13.06
C PRO A 166 8.48 -12.68 13.44
N ASP A 167 8.30 -13.70 14.24
CA ASP A 167 9.31 -14.66 14.65
C ASP A 167 8.70 -16.03 14.93
N ALA A 168 9.51 -17.01 15.35
CA ALA A 168 9.06 -18.36 15.63
C ALA A 168 8.12 -18.43 16.85
N ASP A 169 8.27 -17.55 17.84
CA ASP A 169 7.48 -17.58 19.07
C ASP A 169 6.04 -17.16 18.83
N ASN A 170 5.83 -16.21 17.93
CA ASN A 170 4.48 -15.81 17.50
C ASN A 170 4.00 -16.50 16.22
N ARG A 171 4.65 -17.62 15.83
CA ARG A 171 4.33 -18.40 14.64
C ARG A 171 4.31 -17.60 13.34
N TRP A 172 5.12 -16.55 13.29
CA TRP A 172 5.25 -15.64 12.16
C TRP A 172 3.97 -14.86 11.81
N VAL A 173 3.01 -14.75 12.74
CA VAL A 173 1.76 -13.99 12.51
C VAL A 173 1.79 -12.57 13.08
N GLY A 174 2.93 -12.10 13.51
CA GLY A 174 3.11 -10.72 13.96
C GLY A 174 2.77 -9.69 12.87
N THR A 175 2.34 -8.50 13.27
CA THR A 175 1.81 -7.46 12.39
C THR A 175 2.69 -6.22 12.28
N ASN A 176 3.81 -6.14 13.01
CA ASN A 176 4.74 -5.02 12.97
C ASN A 176 5.80 -5.16 11.86
#